data_b3e43802e40f00d91b01555748d2d080
#
_entry.id   b3e43802e40f00d91b01555748d2d080
#
_cell.length_a   1.000
_cell.length_b   1.000
_cell.length_c   1.000
_cell.angle_alpha   90.00
_cell.angle_beta   90.00
_cell.angle_gamma   90.00
#
_symmetry.space_group_name_H-M   'P 1'
#
loop_
_entity.id
_entity.type
_entity.pdbx_description
1 polymer ?
#
loop_
_entity_poly.entity_id
_entity_poly.type
_entity_poly.pdbx_seq_one_letter_code
_entity_poly.pdbx_strand_id
1 'polypeptide(L)'
;MQASYLKLFKSGEFNLRVEALERLLERCTVCPRDCLNNRLQNEIAACYSGRLPIVSSYTAHFGEEPALVGTHGAGNIFFGNCNLRCVYCQNYQISQTHKQQLKNEVTHERLAEMMIELQQRGCHNINFVSPTHFAPQMARAILIAAAEGLNLPIVYNTNAYDSVEVLKLLDGIVDVYLPDLKYAEDEAGYLYSKVSGYQQYARAAVKEMFRQTGPDLVFGADGLLKRGLIIRLLVLPNDIAGIRESLEWIRDELSPRVAISLMAQYYPIHQASSNRRYVLLSRRVSESEWLKAVSLLDEMQMEEGWMQEFDGAAHYYRPDFNDRDTPFKDIRDFTS
;
A
#
# COMPACT_ATOMS: atom_id res chain seq x y z
N MET A 1 1.43 -6.99 21.92
CA MET A 1 2.68 -7.35 21.21
C MET A 1 3.41 -6.05 20.93
N GLN A 2 4.74 -6.04 21.02
CA GLN A 2 5.57 -4.88 20.71
C GLN A 2 5.86 -4.86 19.20
N ALA A 3 5.94 -3.66 18.59
CA ALA A 3 6.30 -3.50 17.17
C ALA A 3 7.68 -4.14 16.88
N SER A 4 7.79 -4.83 15.75
CA SER A 4 8.93 -5.70 15.44
C SER A 4 10.26 -4.93 15.30
N TYR A 5 10.23 -3.72 14.72
CA TYR A 5 11.41 -2.88 14.52
C TYR A 5 12.12 -2.49 15.82
N LEU A 6 11.43 -2.47 16.96
CA LEU A 6 12.03 -2.13 18.24
C LEU A 6 13.08 -3.15 18.70
N LYS A 7 12.98 -4.42 18.27
CA LYS A 7 14.02 -5.42 18.51
C LYS A 7 15.27 -5.11 17.69
N LEU A 8 15.09 -4.79 16.41
CA LEU A 8 16.19 -4.40 15.51
C LEU A 8 16.85 -3.09 15.97
N PHE A 9 16.05 -2.14 16.46
CA PHE A 9 16.54 -0.89 17.03
C PHE A 9 17.47 -1.13 18.23
N LYS A 10 17.04 -1.94 19.19
CA LYS A 10 17.82 -2.26 20.41
C LYS A 10 19.11 -3.02 20.11
N SER A 11 19.14 -3.85 19.08
CA SER A 11 20.34 -4.61 18.67
C SER A 11 21.33 -3.80 17.82
N GLY A 12 20.92 -2.63 17.32
CA GLY A 12 21.68 -1.84 16.34
C GLY A 12 21.58 -2.35 14.90
N GLU A 13 20.92 -3.46 14.65
CA GLU A 13 20.76 -4.05 13.30
C GLU A 13 19.93 -3.15 12.39
N PHE A 14 19.00 -2.37 12.95
CA PHE A 14 18.16 -1.45 12.15
C PHE A 14 19.01 -0.42 11.39
N ASN A 15 20.06 0.14 12.01
CA ASN A 15 20.97 1.06 11.33
C ASN A 15 21.63 0.43 10.10
N LEU A 16 22.12 -0.79 10.21
CA LEU A 16 22.78 -1.50 9.11
C LEU A 16 21.84 -1.73 7.94
N ARG A 17 20.57 -2.05 8.22
CA ARG A 17 19.55 -2.24 7.18
C ARG A 17 19.16 -0.93 6.50
N VAL A 18 19.04 0.16 7.27
CA VAL A 18 18.78 1.49 6.71
C VAL A 18 19.92 1.93 5.80
N GLU A 19 21.17 1.76 6.21
CA GLU A 19 22.34 2.06 5.37
C GLU A 19 22.35 1.23 4.07
N ALA A 20 21.97 -0.07 4.16
CA ALA A 20 21.87 -0.93 2.99
C ALA A 20 20.76 -0.46 2.03
N LEU A 21 19.60 -0.05 2.56
CA LEU A 21 18.52 0.52 1.77
C LEU A 21 18.90 1.84 1.11
N GLU A 22 19.59 2.73 1.83
CA GLU A 22 20.03 4.02 1.29
C GLU A 22 21.06 3.88 0.17
N ARG A 23 21.97 2.90 0.24
CA ARG A 23 22.89 2.60 -0.85
C ARG A 23 22.20 2.26 -2.17
N LEU A 24 20.98 1.68 -2.13
CA LEU A 24 20.20 1.43 -3.34
C LEU A 24 19.79 2.72 -4.08
N LEU A 25 19.85 3.88 -3.44
CA LEU A 25 19.56 5.18 -4.05
C LEU A 25 20.69 5.73 -4.90
N GLU A 26 21.93 5.29 -4.70
CA GLU A 26 23.11 5.71 -5.51
C GLU A 26 22.96 5.27 -6.97
N ARG A 27 22.40 4.08 -7.17
CA ARG A 27 22.02 3.51 -8.45
C ARG A 27 20.67 2.84 -8.28
N CYS A 28 19.59 3.61 -8.44
CA CYS A 28 18.27 3.27 -7.98
C CYS A 28 17.73 1.92 -8.49
N THR A 29 17.67 0.95 -7.58
CA THR A 29 17.06 -0.39 -7.74
C THR A 29 15.98 -0.64 -6.69
N VAL A 30 15.42 0.44 -6.11
CA VAL A 30 14.45 0.37 -5.01
C VAL A 30 13.14 -0.34 -5.39
N CYS A 31 12.80 -0.36 -6.67
CA CYS A 31 11.64 -1.08 -7.19
C CYS A 31 11.96 -1.73 -8.54
N PRO A 32 11.12 -2.65 -9.06
CA PRO A 32 11.40 -3.38 -10.31
C PRO A 32 11.48 -2.53 -11.60
N ARG A 33 11.37 -1.22 -11.50
CA ARG A 33 11.66 -0.33 -12.64
C ARG A 33 13.14 -0.22 -12.94
N ASP A 34 14.03 -0.51 -11.99
CA ASP A 34 15.49 -0.50 -12.13
C ASP A 34 16.00 0.69 -12.92
N CYS A 35 15.63 1.89 -12.47
CA CYS A 35 15.92 3.12 -13.21
C CYS A 35 17.40 3.47 -13.25
N LEU A 36 18.22 2.96 -12.33
CA LEU A 36 19.68 3.11 -12.21
C LEU A 36 20.17 4.57 -12.11
N ASN A 37 19.28 5.52 -11.88
CA ASN A 37 19.61 6.93 -11.64
C ASN A 37 20.11 7.15 -10.20
N ASN A 38 20.90 8.20 -9.98
CA ASN A 38 21.41 8.56 -8.66
C ASN A 38 20.43 9.51 -7.94
N ARG A 39 19.57 8.92 -7.10
CA ARG A 39 18.58 9.69 -6.32
C ARG A 39 19.21 10.53 -5.22
N LEU A 40 20.42 10.17 -4.72
CA LEU A 40 21.14 10.98 -3.74
C LEU A 40 21.58 12.32 -4.32
N GLN A 41 21.75 12.40 -5.66
CA GLN A 41 22.01 13.63 -6.41
C GLN A 41 20.73 14.26 -6.97
N ASN A 42 19.55 13.84 -6.51
CA ASN A 42 18.23 14.28 -6.98
C ASN A 42 17.99 14.03 -8.48
N GLU A 43 18.65 13.03 -9.07
CA GLU A 43 18.29 12.57 -10.40
C GLU A 43 16.90 11.93 -10.37
N ILE A 44 16.04 12.36 -11.27
CA ILE A 44 14.63 11.94 -11.33
C ILE A 44 14.42 10.97 -12.49
N ALA A 45 13.68 9.89 -12.23
CA ALA A 45 13.29 8.89 -13.23
C ALA A 45 11.80 8.58 -13.17
N ALA A 46 11.39 7.35 -13.46
CA ALA A 46 9.98 6.95 -13.65
C ALA A 46 9.04 7.31 -12.50
N CYS A 47 9.49 7.28 -11.24
CA CYS A 47 8.67 7.64 -10.08
C CYS A 47 8.69 9.13 -9.72
N TYR A 48 9.49 9.94 -10.41
CA TYR A 48 9.66 11.38 -10.14
C TYR A 48 10.06 11.72 -8.69
N SER A 49 10.85 10.87 -8.06
CA SER A 49 11.24 11.00 -6.65
C SER A 49 12.74 11.11 -6.50
N GLY A 50 13.19 12.08 -5.72
CA GLY A 50 14.60 12.36 -5.44
C GLY A 50 15.08 11.76 -4.13
N ARG A 51 15.97 12.49 -3.45
CA ARG A 51 16.61 12.08 -2.20
C ARG A 51 15.66 12.05 -1.02
N LEU A 52 14.82 13.07 -0.87
CA LEU A 52 13.91 13.24 0.26
C LEU A 52 12.51 12.67 -0.04
N PRO A 53 11.78 12.22 0.98
CA PRO A 53 10.42 11.73 0.82
C PRO A 53 9.46 12.89 0.54
N ILE A 54 8.42 12.62 -0.23
CA ILE A 54 7.32 13.54 -0.50
C ILE A 54 6.10 13.04 0.24
N VAL A 55 5.56 13.82 1.19
CA VAL A 55 4.35 13.50 1.95
C VAL A 55 3.21 14.40 1.52
N SER A 56 2.22 13.85 0.86
CA SER A 56 1.07 14.60 0.35
C SER A 56 0.04 14.88 1.43
N SER A 57 -0.16 13.94 2.36
CA SER A 57 -1.07 14.06 3.51
C SER A 57 -0.66 13.08 4.60
N TYR A 58 -1.00 13.38 5.86
CA TYR A 58 -0.95 12.43 6.97
C TYR A 58 -2.13 12.68 7.92
N THR A 59 -2.88 11.63 8.24
CA THR A 59 -4.13 11.76 9.00
C THR A 59 -4.55 10.44 9.63
N ALA A 60 -5.40 10.49 10.67
CA ALA A 60 -6.15 9.33 11.11
C ALA A 60 -7.19 8.97 10.03
N HIS A 61 -7.15 7.74 9.55
CA HIS A 61 -8.02 7.27 8.46
C HIS A 61 -8.88 6.10 8.92
N PHE A 62 -10.17 6.11 8.53
CA PHE A 62 -11.17 5.16 8.97
C PHE A 62 -11.67 4.23 7.86
N GLY A 63 -11.11 4.30 6.66
CA GLY A 63 -11.52 3.52 5.49
C GLY A 63 -10.61 2.33 5.16
N GLU A 64 -9.66 1.97 6.01
CA GLU A 64 -8.89 0.73 5.86
C GLU A 64 -9.67 -0.48 6.42
N GLU A 65 -9.09 -1.66 6.36
CA GLU A 65 -9.67 -2.87 6.92
C GLU A 65 -10.02 -2.70 8.43
N PRO A 66 -11.16 -3.21 8.91
CA PRO A 66 -11.61 -3.03 10.30
C PRO A 66 -10.55 -3.38 11.34
N ALA A 67 -9.74 -4.40 11.07
CA ALA A 67 -8.63 -4.83 11.93
C ALA A 67 -7.51 -3.79 12.10
N LEU A 68 -7.40 -2.81 11.21
CA LEU A 68 -6.39 -1.74 11.25
C LEU A 68 -6.94 -0.44 11.83
N VAL A 69 -8.24 -0.22 11.72
CA VAL A 69 -8.89 1.07 11.99
C VAL A 69 -9.23 1.25 13.47
N GLY A 70 -9.88 0.27 14.09
CA GLY A 70 -10.36 0.37 15.48
C GLY A 70 -11.15 1.66 15.74
N THR A 71 -11.00 2.23 16.93
CA THR A 71 -11.75 3.42 17.37
C THR A 71 -11.09 4.76 17.02
N HIS A 72 -9.77 4.78 16.78
CA HIS A 72 -9.01 6.01 16.55
C HIS A 72 -8.40 6.09 15.14
N GLY A 73 -8.69 5.11 14.29
CA GLY A 73 -8.23 5.07 12.91
C GLY A 73 -6.81 4.54 12.73
N ALA A 74 -6.48 4.21 11.49
CA ALA A 74 -5.13 3.96 11.03
C ALA A 74 -4.40 5.29 10.83
N GLY A 75 -3.15 5.39 11.27
CA GLY A 75 -2.31 6.58 11.07
C GLY A 75 -1.73 6.59 9.65
N ASN A 76 -2.52 7.02 8.67
CA ASN A 76 -2.11 7.02 7.27
C ASN A 76 -1.15 8.14 6.93
N ILE A 77 -0.05 7.78 6.26
CA ILE A 77 0.91 8.72 5.64
C ILE A 77 0.89 8.44 4.13
N PHE A 78 0.34 9.38 3.37
CA PHE A 78 0.22 9.28 1.92
C PHE A 78 1.45 9.88 1.24
N PHE A 79 2.27 9.01 0.64
CA PHE A 79 3.38 9.50 -0.16
C PHE A 79 2.92 10.09 -1.49
N GLY A 80 3.58 11.17 -1.91
CA GLY A 80 3.43 11.76 -3.22
C GLY A 80 4.16 10.96 -4.29
N ASN A 81 3.70 11.07 -5.53
CA ASN A 81 4.18 10.26 -6.65
C ASN A 81 3.89 8.76 -6.47
N CYS A 82 4.36 7.92 -7.40
CA CYS A 82 4.21 6.47 -7.35
C CYS A 82 5.13 5.82 -8.37
N ASN A 83 5.53 4.57 -8.13
CA ASN A 83 6.24 3.76 -9.11
C ASN A 83 5.33 3.19 -10.22
N LEU A 84 4.00 3.19 -10.03
CA LEU A 84 3.00 2.87 -11.05
C LEU A 84 2.39 4.14 -11.67
N ARG A 85 1.66 3.95 -12.80
CA ARG A 85 0.88 4.99 -13.49
C ARG A 85 -0.51 4.46 -13.85
N CYS A 86 -1.25 3.98 -12.83
CA CYS A 86 -2.57 3.39 -13.03
C CYS A 86 -3.52 4.42 -13.64
N VAL A 87 -4.16 4.05 -14.76
CA VAL A 87 -5.08 4.92 -15.50
C VAL A 87 -6.37 5.20 -14.75
N TYR A 88 -6.67 4.41 -13.71
CA TYR A 88 -7.85 4.52 -12.83
C TYR A 88 -7.48 4.87 -11.38
N CYS A 89 -6.29 5.44 -11.15
CA CYS A 89 -5.81 5.71 -9.80
C CYS A 89 -6.74 6.67 -9.06
N GLN A 90 -7.30 6.25 -7.93
CA GLN A 90 -8.13 7.10 -7.08
C GLN A 90 -7.32 8.25 -6.47
N ASN A 91 -6.05 7.99 -6.18
CA ASN A 91 -5.10 8.96 -5.64
C ASN A 91 -4.31 9.70 -6.75
N TYR A 92 -4.87 9.85 -7.96
CA TYR A 92 -4.14 10.43 -9.09
C TYR A 92 -3.65 11.86 -8.84
N GLN A 93 -4.36 12.63 -8.00
CA GLN A 93 -4.00 13.99 -7.63
C GLN A 93 -2.62 14.06 -6.96
N ILE A 94 -2.24 13.04 -6.20
CA ILE A 94 -0.94 12.98 -5.52
C ILE A 94 0.06 12.04 -6.17
N SER A 95 -0.39 11.00 -6.86
CA SER A 95 0.48 10.00 -7.47
C SER A 95 0.96 10.35 -8.86
N GLN A 96 0.28 11.26 -9.58
CA GLN A 96 0.54 11.53 -11.01
C GLN A 96 0.72 13.01 -11.35
N THR A 97 0.69 13.91 -10.38
CA THR A 97 0.93 15.35 -10.56
C THR A 97 2.30 15.76 -10.00
N HIS A 98 3.34 15.05 -10.42
CA HIS A 98 4.69 15.11 -9.84
C HIS A 98 5.26 16.52 -9.62
N LYS A 99 5.05 17.47 -10.55
CA LYS A 99 5.53 18.86 -10.38
C LYS A 99 4.88 19.56 -9.19
N GLN A 100 3.60 19.26 -8.93
CA GLN A 100 2.86 19.83 -7.81
C GLN A 100 3.26 19.18 -6.49
N GLN A 101 3.74 17.94 -6.53
CA GLN A 101 4.14 17.19 -5.35
C GLN A 101 5.49 17.63 -4.78
N LEU A 102 6.39 18.21 -5.56
CA LEU A 102 7.72 18.64 -5.08
C LEU A 102 7.66 19.60 -3.88
N LYS A 103 6.62 20.42 -3.78
CA LYS A 103 6.42 21.32 -2.62
C LYS A 103 6.12 20.59 -1.30
N ASN A 104 5.80 19.30 -1.37
CA ASN A 104 5.48 18.42 -0.25
C ASN A 104 6.68 17.57 0.18
N GLU A 105 7.86 17.86 -0.34
CA GLU A 105 9.11 17.23 0.11
C GLU A 105 9.39 17.59 1.56
N VAL A 106 9.76 16.61 2.37
CA VAL A 106 10.04 16.77 3.81
C VAL A 106 11.35 16.08 4.17
N THR A 107 11.95 16.46 5.31
CA THR A 107 13.12 15.76 5.84
C THR A 107 12.71 14.43 6.49
N HIS A 108 13.68 13.56 6.76
CA HIS A 108 13.44 12.30 7.47
C HIS A 108 12.95 12.55 8.90
N GLU A 109 13.47 13.61 9.55
CA GLU A 109 13.07 14.05 10.90
C GLU A 109 11.60 14.49 10.88
N ARG A 110 11.20 15.30 9.87
CA ARG A 110 9.79 15.71 9.76
C ARG A 110 8.85 14.52 9.53
N LEU A 111 9.26 13.53 8.72
CA LEU A 111 8.50 12.30 8.55
C LEU A 111 8.41 11.49 9.86
N ALA A 112 9.47 11.48 10.67
CA ALA A 112 9.46 10.85 11.99
C ALA A 112 8.50 11.59 12.96
N GLU A 113 8.54 12.93 13.00
CA GLU A 113 7.60 13.73 13.78
C GLU A 113 6.14 13.46 13.41
N MET A 114 5.81 13.32 12.12
CA MET A 114 4.45 12.97 11.67
C MET A 114 3.98 11.63 12.24
N MET A 115 4.86 10.64 12.35
CA MET A 115 4.53 9.35 12.99
C MET A 115 4.25 9.52 14.49
N ILE A 116 5.07 10.30 15.18
CA ILE A 116 4.86 10.61 16.62
C ILE A 116 3.55 11.37 16.82
N GLU A 117 3.24 12.36 15.97
CA GLU A 117 1.97 13.09 16.02
C GLU A 117 0.76 12.17 15.84
N LEU A 118 0.81 11.22 14.88
CA LEU A 118 -0.25 10.23 14.68
C LEU A 118 -0.39 9.30 15.89
N GLN A 119 0.73 8.86 16.49
CA GLN A 119 0.71 8.09 17.73
C GLN A 119 0.06 8.88 18.87
N GLN A 120 0.41 10.18 19.03
CA GLN A 120 -0.18 11.05 20.06
C GLN A 120 -1.67 11.30 19.85
N ARG A 121 -2.16 11.28 18.60
CA ARG A 121 -3.61 11.33 18.26
C ARG A 121 -4.34 10.02 18.59
N GLY A 122 -3.62 8.97 19.02
CA GLY A 122 -4.17 7.68 19.41
C GLY A 122 -4.35 6.70 18.26
N CYS A 123 -3.82 6.97 17.07
CA CYS A 123 -3.86 6.02 15.94
C CYS A 123 -3.30 4.65 16.35
N HIS A 124 -3.82 3.58 15.75
CA HIS A 124 -3.51 2.22 16.16
C HIS A 124 -2.28 1.61 15.45
N ASN A 125 -1.83 2.23 14.39
CA ASN A 125 -0.66 1.86 13.58
C ASN A 125 -0.15 3.08 12.83
N ILE A 126 1.00 2.92 12.15
CA ILE A 126 1.47 3.84 11.11
C ILE A 126 1.35 3.12 9.77
N ASN A 127 0.45 3.60 8.93
CA ASN A 127 0.16 3.01 7.63
C ASN A 127 0.75 3.88 6.50
N PHE A 128 1.83 3.40 5.90
CA PHE A 128 2.46 4.05 4.76
C PHE A 128 1.77 3.66 3.47
N VAL A 129 1.10 4.61 2.83
CA VAL A 129 0.37 4.40 1.56
C VAL A 129 1.28 4.68 0.36
N SER A 130 1.44 3.68 -0.49
CA SER A 130 2.35 3.66 -1.65
C SER A 130 3.83 3.91 -1.28
N PRO A 131 4.41 3.15 -0.34
CA PRO A 131 5.75 3.39 0.18
C PRO A 131 6.88 2.89 -0.73
N THR A 132 6.60 2.03 -1.70
CA THR A 132 7.59 1.29 -2.51
C THR A 132 8.78 2.14 -2.95
N HIS A 133 8.51 3.31 -3.54
CA HIS A 133 9.56 4.18 -4.10
C HIS A 133 10.27 5.05 -3.05
N PHE A 134 9.77 5.06 -1.82
CA PHE A 134 10.36 5.73 -0.65
C PHE A 134 10.71 4.77 0.50
N ALA A 135 10.80 3.46 0.23
CA ALA A 135 11.13 2.47 1.25
C ALA A 135 12.43 2.78 2.02
N PRO A 136 13.55 3.25 1.39
CA PRO A 136 14.73 3.66 2.13
C PRO A 136 14.48 4.85 3.06
N GLN A 137 13.80 5.90 2.58
CA GLN A 137 13.48 7.09 3.37
C GLN A 137 12.50 6.79 4.50
N MET A 138 11.51 5.93 4.24
CA MET A 138 10.58 5.42 5.24
C MET A 138 11.33 4.71 6.38
N ALA A 139 12.24 3.78 6.05
CA ALA A 139 13.01 3.04 7.03
C ALA A 139 13.92 3.98 7.87
N ARG A 140 14.54 4.99 7.26
CA ARG A 140 15.32 6.02 7.97
C ARG A 140 14.44 6.79 8.96
N ALA A 141 13.26 7.22 8.55
CA ALA A 141 12.35 7.97 9.40
C ALA A 141 11.79 7.11 10.55
N ILE A 142 11.49 5.82 10.31
CA ILE A 142 11.08 4.89 11.38
C ILE A 142 12.21 4.72 12.40
N LEU A 143 13.47 4.62 11.97
CA LEU A 143 14.61 4.54 12.87
C LEU A 143 14.71 5.77 13.78
N ILE A 144 14.53 6.98 13.24
CA ILE A 144 14.50 8.23 14.00
C ILE A 144 13.33 8.23 14.98
N ALA A 145 12.12 7.93 14.51
CA ALA A 145 10.92 7.90 15.35
C ALA A 145 11.00 6.84 16.47
N ALA A 146 11.67 5.71 16.23
CA ALA A 146 11.91 4.69 17.26
C ALA A 146 12.78 5.23 18.41
N ALA A 147 13.77 6.08 18.11
CA ALA A 147 14.58 6.77 19.13
C ALA A 147 13.76 7.80 19.93
N GLU A 148 12.72 8.35 19.33
CA GLU A 148 11.79 9.33 19.94
C GLU A 148 10.57 8.67 20.62
N GLY A 149 10.51 7.33 20.65
CA GLY A 149 9.48 6.57 21.39
C GLY A 149 8.31 6.10 20.55
N LEU A 150 8.41 6.06 19.23
CA LEU A 150 7.43 5.37 18.39
C LEU A 150 7.36 3.89 18.79
N ASN A 151 6.13 3.39 19.00
CA ASN A 151 5.90 1.99 19.41
C ASN A 151 4.72 1.32 18.68
N LEU A 152 4.10 2.01 17.74
CA LEU A 152 3.00 1.51 16.94
C LEU A 152 3.49 0.52 15.87
N PRO A 153 2.68 -0.48 15.49
CA PRO A 153 2.96 -1.35 14.34
C PRO A 153 3.09 -0.55 13.04
N ILE A 154 3.97 -1.00 12.16
CA ILE A 154 4.16 -0.43 10.82
C ILE A 154 3.38 -1.24 9.79
N VAL A 155 2.51 -0.58 9.03
CA VAL A 155 1.77 -1.15 7.90
C VAL A 155 2.37 -0.65 6.59
N TYR A 156 2.68 -1.57 5.69
CA TYR A 156 3.23 -1.31 4.36
C TYR A 156 2.15 -1.54 3.30
N ASN A 157 1.42 -0.46 2.96
CA ASN A 157 0.29 -0.47 2.04
C ASN A 157 0.78 -0.20 0.61
N THR A 158 1.01 -1.25 -0.15
CA THR A 158 1.73 -1.22 -1.43
C THR A 158 0.87 -1.67 -2.61
N ASN A 159 1.31 -1.31 -3.80
CA ASN A 159 0.75 -1.80 -5.07
C ASN A 159 1.35 -3.15 -5.53
N ALA A 160 2.08 -3.83 -4.68
CA ALA A 160 2.79 -5.10 -4.88
C ALA A 160 3.91 -5.09 -5.95
N TYR A 161 4.14 -4.00 -6.68
CA TYR A 161 5.26 -3.90 -7.63
C TYR A 161 6.55 -3.51 -6.88
N ASP A 162 7.00 -4.42 -6.00
CA ASP A 162 8.10 -4.23 -5.05
C ASP A 162 9.33 -5.07 -5.40
N SER A 163 10.51 -4.58 -5.00
CA SER A 163 11.76 -5.33 -5.06
C SER A 163 11.86 -6.32 -3.90
N VAL A 164 12.06 -7.60 -4.18
CA VAL A 164 12.27 -8.64 -3.17
C VAL A 164 13.51 -8.33 -2.31
N GLU A 165 14.55 -7.73 -2.88
CA GLU A 165 15.75 -7.31 -2.14
C GLU A 165 15.40 -6.25 -1.08
N VAL A 166 14.62 -5.25 -1.47
CA VAL A 166 14.13 -4.22 -0.53
C VAL A 166 13.26 -4.83 0.55
N LEU A 167 12.32 -5.71 0.19
CA LEU A 167 11.46 -6.38 1.17
C LEU A 167 12.26 -7.22 2.18
N LYS A 168 13.31 -7.91 1.75
CA LYS A 168 14.21 -8.64 2.68
C LYS A 168 14.91 -7.71 3.67
N LEU A 169 15.28 -6.50 3.26
CA LEU A 169 15.85 -5.50 4.17
C LEU A 169 14.79 -4.92 5.13
N LEU A 170 13.51 -4.95 4.75
CA LEU A 170 12.38 -4.53 5.59
C LEU A 170 11.88 -5.61 6.55
N ASP A 171 12.39 -6.85 6.48
CA ASP A 171 12.01 -7.95 7.39
C ASP A 171 12.25 -7.56 8.86
N GLY A 172 11.19 -7.61 9.67
CA GLY A 172 11.20 -7.16 11.06
C GLY A 172 11.17 -5.63 11.26
N ILE A 173 11.10 -4.83 10.18
CA ILE A 173 10.79 -3.38 10.23
C ILE A 173 9.28 -3.19 10.02
N VAL A 174 8.71 -3.90 9.07
CA VAL A 174 7.26 -3.91 8.78
C VAL A 174 6.59 -5.00 9.59
N ASP A 175 5.46 -4.69 10.19
CA ASP A 175 4.63 -5.62 10.96
C ASP A 175 3.49 -6.20 10.12
N VAL A 176 2.83 -5.36 9.31
CA VAL A 176 1.69 -5.74 8.48
C VAL A 176 1.96 -5.36 7.02
N TYR A 177 1.85 -6.34 6.14
CA TYR A 177 1.86 -6.10 4.70
C TYR A 177 0.43 -6.05 4.16
N LEU A 178 0.16 -5.01 3.35
CA LEU A 178 -1.14 -4.76 2.73
C LEU A 178 -0.97 -4.54 1.21
N PRO A 179 -0.58 -5.58 0.45
CA PRO A 179 -0.38 -5.47 -0.98
C PRO A 179 -1.69 -5.49 -1.77
N ASP A 180 -1.85 -4.54 -2.69
CA ASP A 180 -2.85 -4.64 -3.76
C ASP A 180 -2.33 -5.55 -4.87
N LEU A 181 -2.80 -6.77 -5.00
CA LEU A 181 -2.53 -7.62 -6.15
C LEU A 181 -3.50 -7.24 -7.28
N LYS A 182 -3.04 -6.31 -8.15
CA LYS A 182 -3.91 -5.58 -9.07
C LYS A 182 -4.33 -6.37 -10.30
N TYR A 183 -3.47 -7.27 -10.79
CA TYR A 183 -3.67 -8.02 -12.02
C TYR A 183 -3.05 -9.41 -11.94
N ALA A 184 -3.76 -10.37 -12.48
CA ALA A 184 -3.22 -11.71 -12.68
C ALA A 184 -2.30 -11.81 -13.92
N GLU A 185 -2.42 -10.87 -14.88
CA GLU A 185 -1.72 -10.92 -16.16
C GLU A 185 -0.83 -9.68 -16.39
N ASP A 186 0.33 -9.88 -17.01
CA ASP A 186 1.29 -8.82 -17.32
C ASP A 186 0.76 -7.81 -18.34
N GLU A 187 -0.07 -8.22 -19.28
CA GLU A 187 -0.66 -7.34 -20.29
C GLU A 187 -1.53 -6.27 -19.64
N ALA A 188 -2.33 -6.65 -18.64
CA ALA A 188 -3.14 -5.71 -17.86
C ALA A 188 -2.24 -4.70 -17.09
N GLY A 189 -1.15 -5.18 -16.48
CA GLY A 189 -0.16 -4.33 -15.82
C GLY A 189 0.48 -3.30 -16.77
N TYR A 190 0.86 -3.75 -17.97
CA TYR A 190 1.40 -2.88 -19.01
C TYR A 190 0.37 -1.86 -19.52
N LEU A 191 -0.84 -2.34 -19.85
CA LEU A 191 -1.87 -1.48 -20.43
C LEU A 191 -2.44 -0.48 -19.43
N TYR A 192 -2.69 -0.89 -18.18
CA TYR A 192 -3.44 -0.07 -17.23
C TYR A 192 -2.57 0.56 -16.13
N SER A 193 -1.36 0.03 -15.86
CA SER A 193 -0.46 0.59 -14.83
C SER A 193 0.91 1.01 -15.35
N LYS A 194 1.18 0.83 -16.66
CA LYS A 194 2.41 1.27 -17.36
C LYS A 194 3.69 0.65 -16.78
N VAL A 195 3.63 -0.64 -16.47
CA VAL A 195 4.77 -1.44 -16.03
C VAL A 195 4.80 -2.78 -16.75
N SER A 196 5.99 -3.30 -16.99
CA SER A 196 6.21 -4.63 -17.55
C SER A 196 6.46 -5.64 -16.43
N GLY A 197 6.08 -6.90 -16.63
CA GLY A 197 6.34 -7.98 -15.68
C GLY A 197 5.58 -7.82 -14.35
N TYR A 198 4.43 -7.16 -14.35
CA TYR A 198 3.68 -6.90 -13.11
C TYR A 198 3.39 -8.19 -12.34
N GLN A 199 2.86 -9.21 -13.02
CA GLN A 199 2.51 -10.50 -12.41
C GLN A 199 3.74 -11.13 -11.73
N GLN A 200 4.85 -11.22 -12.44
CA GLN A 200 6.09 -11.83 -11.96
C GLN A 200 6.59 -11.12 -10.69
N TYR A 201 6.73 -9.79 -10.75
CA TYR A 201 7.25 -9.02 -9.63
C TYR A 201 6.30 -8.98 -8.45
N ALA A 202 5.00 -8.81 -8.69
CA ALA A 202 3.99 -8.77 -7.64
C ALA A 202 3.90 -10.13 -6.90
N ARG A 203 3.87 -11.24 -7.63
CA ARG A 203 3.87 -12.58 -7.02
C ARG A 203 5.14 -12.86 -6.23
N ALA A 204 6.32 -12.47 -6.73
CA ALA A 204 7.58 -12.62 -6.01
C ALA A 204 7.60 -11.77 -4.72
N ALA A 205 7.11 -10.53 -4.78
CA ALA A 205 7.01 -9.63 -3.64
C ALA A 205 6.04 -10.19 -2.57
N VAL A 206 4.86 -10.63 -2.98
CA VAL A 206 3.86 -11.21 -2.06
C VAL A 206 4.38 -12.50 -1.42
N LYS A 207 5.10 -13.37 -2.16
CA LYS A 207 5.76 -14.55 -1.59
C LYS A 207 6.77 -14.17 -0.50
N GLU A 208 7.54 -13.12 -0.70
CA GLU A 208 8.48 -12.64 0.32
C GLU A 208 7.75 -12.06 1.55
N MET A 209 6.68 -11.29 1.34
CA MET A 209 5.83 -10.79 2.44
C MET A 209 5.23 -11.94 3.24
N PHE A 210 4.73 -12.99 2.56
CA PHE A 210 4.21 -14.21 3.18
C PHE A 210 5.28 -14.96 3.96
N ARG A 211 6.50 -15.07 3.42
CA ARG A 211 7.64 -15.68 4.14
C ARG A 211 7.90 -14.98 5.48
N GLN A 212 7.76 -13.65 5.50
CA GLN A 212 8.04 -12.85 6.69
C GLN A 212 6.94 -12.94 7.74
N THR A 213 5.68 -12.99 7.34
CA THR A 213 4.53 -12.91 8.25
C THR A 213 3.86 -14.24 8.55
N GLY A 214 3.97 -15.21 7.62
CA GLY A 214 3.18 -16.44 7.64
C GLY A 214 1.73 -16.23 7.16
N PRO A 215 0.90 -17.28 7.25
CA PRO A 215 -0.48 -17.24 6.79
C PRO A 215 -1.44 -16.58 7.78
N ASP A 216 -1.09 -16.52 9.06
CA ASP A 216 -2.03 -16.18 10.11
C ASP A 216 -1.93 -14.71 10.51
N LEU A 217 -3.07 -14.09 10.76
CA LEU A 217 -3.15 -12.76 11.35
C LEU A 217 -2.95 -12.82 12.86
N VAL A 218 -2.11 -11.94 13.41
CA VAL A 218 -1.83 -11.87 14.84
C VAL A 218 -2.46 -10.61 15.42
N PHE A 219 -3.45 -10.81 16.28
CA PHE A 219 -4.19 -9.73 16.93
C PHE A 219 -3.66 -9.44 18.34
N GLY A 220 -3.76 -8.19 18.75
CA GLY A 220 -3.54 -7.77 20.14
C GLY A 220 -4.75 -8.08 21.02
N ALA A 221 -4.60 -7.86 22.33
CA ALA A 221 -5.72 -7.98 23.29
C ALA A 221 -6.83 -6.94 23.04
N ASP A 222 -6.52 -5.89 22.29
CA ASP A 222 -7.45 -4.85 21.83
C ASP A 222 -8.24 -5.25 20.57
N GLY A 223 -8.07 -6.48 20.06
CA GLY A 223 -8.71 -6.98 18.85
C GLY A 223 -8.15 -6.38 17.55
N LEU A 224 -7.08 -5.59 17.61
CA LEU A 224 -6.46 -4.97 16.44
C LEU A 224 -5.27 -5.77 15.93
N LEU A 225 -5.08 -5.71 14.61
CA LEU A 225 -4.01 -6.42 13.94
C LEU A 225 -2.63 -5.85 14.35
N LYS A 226 -1.73 -6.73 14.75
CA LYS A 226 -0.35 -6.40 15.14
C LYS A 226 0.68 -6.97 14.18
N ARG A 227 0.35 -8.04 13.44
CA ARG A 227 1.24 -8.63 12.43
C ARG A 227 0.43 -9.46 11.45
N GLY A 228 0.82 -9.48 10.18
CA GLY A 228 0.21 -10.36 9.18
C GLY A 228 0.32 -9.86 7.75
N LEU A 229 -0.30 -10.62 6.85
CA LEU A 229 -0.43 -10.30 5.44
C LEU A 229 -1.92 -10.28 5.08
N ILE A 230 -2.39 -9.17 4.51
CA ILE A 230 -3.73 -9.04 3.94
C ILE A 230 -3.56 -8.70 2.46
N ILE A 231 -3.94 -9.60 1.56
CA ILE A 231 -3.87 -9.34 0.12
C ILE A 231 -5.16 -8.67 -0.33
N ARG A 232 -5.05 -7.48 -0.91
CA ARG A 232 -6.20 -6.74 -1.42
C ARG A 232 -6.42 -7.04 -2.90
N LEU A 233 -7.66 -7.35 -3.24
CA LEU A 233 -8.12 -7.61 -4.60
C LEU A 233 -9.23 -6.62 -4.96
N LEU A 234 -8.93 -5.68 -5.86
CA LEU A 234 -9.92 -4.74 -6.38
C LEU A 234 -10.62 -5.38 -7.58
N VAL A 235 -11.92 -5.60 -7.46
CA VAL A 235 -12.72 -6.05 -8.60
C VAL A 235 -12.79 -4.95 -9.64
N LEU A 236 -12.38 -5.26 -10.86
CA LEU A 236 -12.44 -4.35 -12.01
C LEU A 236 -13.50 -4.84 -13.01
N PRO A 237 -14.17 -3.92 -13.74
CA PRO A 237 -15.12 -4.35 -14.76
C PRO A 237 -14.44 -5.18 -15.85
N ASN A 238 -15.21 -6.05 -16.49
CA ASN A 238 -14.75 -6.94 -17.58
C ASN A 238 -13.65 -7.94 -17.18
N ASP A 239 -13.60 -8.29 -15.88
CA ASP A 239 -12.64 -9.26 -15.31
C ASP A 239 -11.16 -8.89 -15.50
N ILE A 240 -10.87 -7.61 -15.70
CA ILE A 240 -9.51 -7.10 -16.00
C ILE A 240 -8.50 -7.43 -14.89
N ALA A 241 -8.96 -7.53 -13.64
CA ALA A 241 -8.09 -7.86 -12.51
C ALA A 241 -7.65 -9.34 -12.52
N GLY A 242 -8.43 -10.25 -13.12
CA GLY A 242 -8.18 -11.70 -13.06
C GLY A 242 -8.30 -12.23 -11.63
N ILE A 243 -9.48 -12.03 -11.02
CA ILE A 243 -9.69 -12.40 -9.60
C ILE A 243 -9.54 -13.90 -9.41
N ARG A 244 -10.09 -14.72 -10.33
CA ARG A 244 -9.97 -16.18 -10.26
C ARG A 244 -8.51 -16.63 -10.24
N GLU A 245 -7.74 -16.21 -11.21
CA GLU A 245 -6.33 -16.59 -11.39
C GLU A 245 -5.45 -16.08 -10.22
N SER A 246 -5.83 -14.95 -9.63
CA SER A 246 -5.16 -14.42 -8.44
C SER A 246 -5.45 -15.28 -7.20
N LEU A 247 -6.71 -15.67 -6.98
CA LEU A 247 -7.11 -16.52 -5.86
C LEU A 247 -6.55 -17.94 -5.99
N GLU A 248 -6.59 -18.53 -7.18
CA GLU A 248 -5.95 -19.83 -7.46
C GLU A 248 -4.47 -19.81 -7.10
N TRP A 249 -3.75 -18.78 -7.57
CA TRP A 249 -2.33 -18.60 -7.24
C TRP A 249 -2.09 -18.42 -5.74
N ILE A 250 -2.92 -17.63 -5.03
CA ILE A 250 -2.79 -17.44 -3.58
C ILE A 250 -3.01 -18.74 -2.84
N ARG A 251 -4.07 -19.49 -3.17
CA ARG A 251 -4.38 -20.78 -2.57
C ARG A 251 -3.24 -21.79 -2.76
N ASP A 252 -2.74 -21.93 -4.00
CA ASP A 252 -1.83 -23.00 -4.40
C ASP A 252 -0.37 -22.70 -4.02
N GLU A 253 0.05 -21.43 -4.07
CA GLU A 253 1.45 -21.03 -3.89
C GLU A 253 1.74 -20.38 -2.52
N LEU A 254 0.72 -19.98 -1.78
CA LEU A 254 0.85 -19.43 -0.44
C LEU A 254 0.06 -20.27 0.57
N SER A 255 -1.22 -19.97 0.76
CA SER A 255 -2.12 -20.72 1.65
C SER A 255 -3.56 -20.26 1.48
N PRO A 256 -4.56 -21.14 1.61
CA PRO A 256 -5.96 -20.73 1.69
C PRO A 256 -6.30 -19.92 2.97
N ARG A 257 -5.41 -19.92 3.96
CA ARG A 257 -5.58 -19.14 5.21
C ARG A 257 -5.08 -17.69 5.12
N VAL A 258 -4.52 -17.29 3.99
CA VAL A 258 -4.11 -15.88 3.79
C VAL A 258 -5.35 -15.01 3.75
N ALA A 259 -5.35 -13.94 4.54
CA ALA A 259 -6.48 -13.02 4.59
C ALA A 259 -6.62 -12.25 3.26
N ILE A 260 -7.82 -12.24 2.72
CA ILE A 260 -8.19 -11.51 1.49
C ILE A 260 -9.05 -10.31 1.85
N SER A 261 -8.73 -9.14 1.32
CA SER A 261 -9.62 -7.98 1.31
C SER A 261 -10.17 -7.79 -0.10
N LEU A 262 -11.41 -8.26 -0.33
CA LEU A 262 -12.09 -8.12 -1.62
C LEU A 262 -12.80 -6.77 -1.68
N MET A 263 -12.42 -5.93 -2.66
CA MET A 263 -12.87 -4.54 -2.73
C MET A 263 -13.80 -4.29 -3.91
N ALA A 264 -14.98 -3.68 -3.61
CA ALA A 264 -15.98 -3.26 -4.58
C ALA A 264 -15.84 -1.79 -5.02
N GLN A 265 -14.90 -1.05 -4.44
CA GLN A 265 -14.78 0.41 -4.50
C GLN A 265 -14.33 0.97 -5.85
N TYR A 266 -14.21 0.16 -6.90
CA TYR A 266 -13.80 0.67 -8.20
C TYR A 266 -14.75 1.75 -8.73
N TYR A 267 -14.15 2.87 -9.11
CA TYR A 267 -14.85 3.98 -9.77
C TYR A 267 -14.03 4.46 -10.99
N PRO A 268 -14.64 4.66 -12.17
CA PRO A 268 -13.95 5.18 -13.34
C PRO A 268 -13.57 6.64 -13.12
N ILE A 269 -12.30 6.89 -12.86
CA ILE A 269 -11.72 8.22 -12.60
C ILE A 269 -10.43 8.39 -13.40
N HIS A 270 -9.90 9.59 -13.45
CA HIS A 270 -8.68 9.95 -14.16
C HIS A 270 -8.78 9.55 -15.64
N GLN A 271 -7.83 8.80 -16.20
CA GLN A 271 -7.85 8.41 -17.61
C GLN A 271 -8.92 7.34 -17.94
N ALA A 272 -9.33 6.55 -16.95
CA ALA A 272 -10.37 5.53 -17.13
C ALA A 272 -11.73 6.13 -17.51
N SER A 273 -12.04 7.36 -17.03
CA SER A 273 -13.30 8.05 -17.34
C SER A 273 -13.27 8.83 -18.65
N SER A 274 -12.09 9.26 -19.11
CA SER A 274 -11.98 10.27 -20.18
C SER A 274 -11.31 9.77 -21.46
N ASN A 275 -10.49 8.72 -21.37
CA ASN A 275 -9.70 8.24 -22.50
C ASN A 275 -10.33 6.99 -23.14
N ARG A 276 -10.78 7.11 -24.38
CA ARG A 276 -11.42 6.02 -25.15
C ARG A 276 -10.57 4.75 -25.28
N ARG A 277 -9.25 4.85 -25.12
CA ARG A 277 -8.35 3.69 -25.09
C ARG A 277 -8.67 2.71 -23.94
N TYR A 278 -9.26 3.22 -22.86
CA TYR A 278 -9.56 2.45 -21.65
C TYR A 278 -11.08 2.25 -21.46
N VAL A 279 -11.83 2.13 -22.57
CA VAL A 279 -13.28 1.97 -22.56
C VAL A 279 -13.76 0.80 -21.67
N LEU A 280 -12.98 -0.26 -21.56
CA LEU A 280 -13.31 -1.40 -20.70
C LEU A 280 -13.32 -1.04 -19.20
N LEU A 281 -12.65 0.05 -18.82
CA LEU A 281 -12.61 0.61 -17.45
C LEU A 281 -13.53 1.84 -17.29
N SER A 282 -14.32 2.21 -18.29
CA SER A 282 -15.09 3.46 -18.26
C SER A 282 -16.40 3.38 -17.47
N ARG A 283 -16.77 2.23 -16.92
CA ARG A 283 -17.96 1.98 -16.11
C ARG A 283 -17.62 1.40 -14.75
N ARG A 284 -18.53 1.48 -13.82
CA ARG A 284 -18.44 0.76 -12.54
C ARG A 284 -18.55 -0.76 -12.75
N VAL A 285 -18.11 -1.50 -11.76
CA VAL A 285 -18.36 -2.93 -11.63
C VAL A 285 -19.88 -3.15 -11.58
N SER A 286 -20.40 -4.14 -12.28
CA SER A 286 -21.79 -4.57 -12.19
C SER A 286 -21.99 -5.50 -11.00
N GLU A 287 -23.23 -5.62 -10.51
CA GLU A 287 -23.58 -6.53 -9.44
C GLU A 287 -23.22 -7.98 -9.78
N SER A 288 -23.46 -8.39 -11.03
CA SER A 288 -23.10 -9.74 -11.49
C SER A 288 -21.59 -10.02 -11.48
N GLU A 289 -20.75 -9.02 -11.82
CA GLU A 289 -19.29 -9.14 -11.72
C GLU A 289 -18.85 -9.22 -10.26
N TRP A 290 -19.47 -8.44 -9.39
CA TRP A 290 -19.20 -8.50 -7.94
C TRP A 290 -19.59 -9.86 -7.35
N LEU A 291 -20.82 -10.32 -7.58
CA LEU A 291 -21.29 -11.60 -7.07
C LEU A 291 -20.44 -12.79 -7.58
N LYS A 292 -19.99 -12.71 -8.85
CA LYS A 292 -19.03 -13.68 -9.38
C LYS A 292 -17.73 -13.66 -8.57
N ALA A 293 -17.15 -12.49 -8.27
CA ALA A 293 -15.93 -12.40 -7.50
C ALA A 293 -16.10 -12.90 -6.05
N VAL A 294 -17.24 -12.62 -5.42
CA VAL A 294 -17.58 -13.15 -4.09
C VAL A 294 -17.69 -14.68 -4.10
N SER A 295 -18.38 -15.26 -5.08
CA SER A 295 -18.53 -16.72 -5.15
C SER A 295 -17.20 -17.45 -5.35
N LEU A 296 -16.17 -16.79 -5.88
CA LEU A 296 -14.83 -17.37 -6.02
C LEU A 296 -14.13 -17.57 -4.67
N LEU A 297 -14.40 -16.73 -3.66
CA LEU A 297 -13.84 -16.94 -2.31
C LEU A 297 -14.32 -18.25 -1.72
N ASP A 298 -15.62 -18.53 -1.82
CA ASP A 298 -16.22 -19.80 -1.34
C ASP A 298 -15.69 -20.98 -2.15
N GLU A 299 -15.67 -20.88 -3.50
CA GLU A 299 -15.14 -21.93 -4.40
C GLU A 299 -13.68 -22.28 -4.06
N MET A 300 -12.85 -21.28 -3.73
CA MET A 300 -11.44 -21.46 -3.41
C MET A 300 -11.18 -21.75 -1.92
N GLN A 301 -12.23 -21.77 -1.09
CA GLN A 301 -12.14 -21.98 0.36
C GLN A 301 -11.25 -20.92 1.07
N MET A 302 -11.36 -19.66 0.62
CA MET A 302 -10.69 -18.52 1.23
C MET A 302 -11.59 -17.96 2.33
N GLU A 303 -11.42 -18.42 3.57
CA GLU A 303 -12.33 -18.10 4.69
C GLU A 303 -11.91 -16.87 5.50
N GLU A 304 -10.65 -16.44 5.36
CA GLU A 304 -10.09 -15.35 6.15
C GLU A 304 -10.10 -14.01 5.40
N GLY A 305 -10.53 -12.95 6.05
CA GLY A 305 -10.44 -11.59 5.51
C GLY A 305 -11.72 -10.78 5.57
N TRP A 306 -11.88 -9.87 4.62
CA TRP A 306 -12.99 -8.91 4.58
C TRP A 306 -13.49 -8.72 3.15
N MET A 307 -14.78 -8.39 3.05
CA MET A 307 -15.40 -7.96 1.79
C MET A 307 -16.08 -6.60 2.02
N GLN A 308 -15.92 -5.70 1.05
CA GLN A 308 -16.68 -4.46 1.06
C GLN A 308 -18.13 -4.71 0.66
N GLU A 309 -19.06 -3.88 1.16
CA GLU A 309 -20.42 -3.85 0.66
C GLU A 309 -20.45 -3.30 -0.77
N PHE A 310 -21.24 -3.92 -1.65
CA PHE A 310 -21.30 -3.51 -3.07
C PHE A 310 -21.79 -2.08 -3.26
N ASP A 311 -22.78 -1.65 -2.48
CA ASP A 311 -23.38 -0.30 -2.60
C ASP A 311 -22.61 0.78 -1.82
N GLY A 312 -21.80 0.41 -0.85
CA GLY A 312 -21.05 1.34 0.02
C GLY A 312 -19.91 2.09 -0.66
N ALA A 313 -19.54 1.71 -1.87
CA ALA A 313 -18.29 2.11 -2.50
C ALA A 313 -18.25 3.56 -3.06
N ALA A 314 -19.30 4.38 -2.95
CA ALA A 314 -19.44 5.51 -3.86
C ALA A 314 -18.68 6.78 -3.48
N HIS A 315 -18.64 7.19 -2.24
CA HIS A 315 -18.16 8.54 -1.89
C HIS A 315 -16.92 8.60 -0.99
N TYR A 316 -16.84 7.82 0.06
CA TYR A 316 -15.79 7.93 1.08
C TYR A 316 -14.44 7.30 0.71
N TYR A 317 -14.40 6.43 -0.29
CA TYR A 317 -13.14 5.89 -0.83
C TYR A 317 -12.50 6.79 -1.91
N ARG A 318 -13.08 7.98 -2.18
CA ARG A 318 -12.56 8.94 -3.16
C ARG A 318 -12.01 10.18 -2.45
N PRO A 319 -10.70 10.20 -2.17
CA PRO A 319 -10.08 11.35 -1.51
C PRO A 319 -10.08 12.59 -2.42
N ASP A 320 -10.18 13.77 -1.80
CA ASP A 320 -9.84 15.04 -2.42
C ASP A 320 -8.58 15.62 -1.75
N PHE A 321 -7.43 15.35 -2.33
CA PHE A 321 -6.14 15.82 -1.81
C PHE A 321 -5.88 17.32 -2.07
N ASN A 322 -6.84 18.09 -2.56
CA ASN A 322 -6.79 19.55 -2.46
C ASN A 322 -6.97 19.99 -1.00
N ASP A 323 -7.70 19.23 -0.20
CA ASP A 323 -7.72 19.31 1.26
C ASP A 323 -6.74 18.28 1.84
N ARG A 324 -5.54 18.73 2.20
CA ARG A 324 -4.46 17.84 2.66
C ARG A 324 -4.65 17.34 4.09
N ASP A 325 -5.37 18.07 4.91
CA ASP A 325 -5.57 17.76 6.32
C ASP A 325 -6.73 16.77 6.50
N THR A 326 -7.76 16.89 5.66
CA THR A 326 -8.95 16.02 5.65
C THR A 326 -9.31 15.55 4.23
N PRO A 327 -8.43 14.79 3.55
CA PRO A 327 -8.65 14.38 2.16
C PRO A 327 -9.86 13.44 2.00
N PHE A 328 -10.24 12.74 3.06
CA PHE A 328 -11.44 11.91 3.11
C PHE A 328 -12.51 12.63 3.93
N LYS A 329 -13.63 12.96 3.32
CA LYS A 329 -14.84 13.40 4.04
C LYS A 329 -15.23 12.30 5.02
N ASP A 330 -15.57 12.69 6.22
CA ASP A 330 -15.62 11.83 7.40
C ASP A 330 -16.52 10.58 7.16
N ILE A 331 -15.90 9.40 7.13
CA ILE A 331 -16.63 8.13 7.01
C ILE A 331 -17.59 7.95 8.18
N ARG A 332 -17.28 8.53 9.35
CA ARG A 332 -18.12 8.47 10.56
C ARG A 332 -19.48 9.12 10.38
N ASP A 333 -19.62 10.08 9.45
CA ASP A 333 -20.90 10.71 9.12
C ASP A 333 -21.88 9.76 8.40
N PHE A 334 -21.40 8.58 7.98
CA PHE A 334 -22.18 7.60 7.21
C PHE A 334 -22.35 6.25 7.94
N THR A 335 -21.71 6.05 9.10
CA THR A 335 -21.76 4.82 9.90
C THR A 335 -22.51 4.97 11.21
N SER A 336 -23.18 6.11 11.44
CA SER A 336 -24.04 6.39 12.61
C SER A 336 -25.50 6.03 12.34
#